data_2e6ecb55c48a48256d626d4dd6c7a57c
#
_entry.id   2e6ecb55c48a48256d626d4dd6c7a57c
#
_cell.length_a   1.000
_cell.length_b   1.000
_cell.length_c   1.000
_cell.angle_alpha   90.00
_cell.angle_beta   90.00
_cell.angle_gamma   90.00
#
_symmetry.space_group_name_H-M   'P 1'
#
loop_
_entity.id
_entity.type
_entity.pdbx_description
1 polymer ?
#
loop_
_entity_poly.entity_id
_entity_poly.type
_entity_poly.pdbx_seq_one_letter_code
_entity_poly.pdbx_strand_id
1 'polypeptide(L)'
;NKYDEVSLFSGGMDSLISTINLMENKKNTLLISHAGEGLTKNAQKNIVNKFDLLYPDVLHTWLDLWMVFPRDYIPAGGNDNNTRSRSFLFIGYALFAMTGMDNINELLVPENGLIALNVPLDETRVGSFSTRTTHPFYLSLWNELLVGLGLNLSVKNPYWNKTKGEMAGECKNKDVLYETMKLSFSCSSPGKARWKQLSQQHCGYCVPCLIRRAAMHKAFGDDGTVYTETSIYEMQNKNAEGMGIQLRSFQYAIDKIKQDRNRALFYIHKPGPLPQDDEYLRELADTYIRGL
;
A
#
# COMPACT_ATOMS: atom_id res chain seq x y z
N ASN A 1 -0.49 -28.61 6.68
CA ASN A 1 -1.01 -27.23 6.67
C ASN A 1 -2.01 -27.03 5.56
N LYS A 2 -3.06 -26.26 5.87
CA LYS A 2 -4.10 -25.89 4.90
C LYS A 2 -3.62 -24.80 3.94
N TYR A 3 -2.69 -23.94 4.39
CA TYR A 3 -2.17 -22.80 3.66
C TYR A 3 -0.67 -22.93 3.42
N ASP A 4 -0.18 -22.29 2.35
CA ASP A 4 1.23 -22.17 1.99
C ASP A 4 1.78 -20.78 2.34
N GLU A 5 0.91 -19.75 2.33
CA GLU A 5 1.29 -18.36 2.51
C GLU A 5 0.26 -17.61 3.36
N VAL A 6 0.73 -16.59 4.09
CA VAL A 6 -0.11 -15.62 4.79
C VAL A 6 0.24 -14.22 4.28
N SER A 7 -0.76 -13.49 3.83
CA SER A 7 -0.56 -12.15 3.27
C SER A 7 -1.54 -11.14 3.82
N LEU A 8 -1.08 -9.94 4.10
CA LEU A 8 -1.97 -8.81 4.36
C LEU A 8 -2.71 -8.42 3.08
N PHE A 9 -4.02 -8.23 3.21
CA PHE A 9 -4.91 -7.91 2.11
C PHE A 9 -5.69 -6.62 2.39
N SER A 10 -5.14 -5.49 1.93
CA SER A 10 -5.75 -4.17 2.15
C SER A 10 -6.91 -3.85 1.20
N GLY A 11 -7.09 -4.60 0.12
CA GLY A 11 -8.01 -4.26 -0.98
C GLY A 11 -7.49 -3.18 -1.93
N GLY A 12 -6.23 -2.74 -1.74
CA GLY A 12 -5.51 -1.86 -2.65
C GLY A 12 -4.84 -2.62 -3.79
N MET A 13 -4.30 -1.89 -4.76
CA MET A 13 -3.70 -2.46 -5.98
C MET A 13 -2.48 -3.34 -5.67
N ASP A 14 -1.64 -2.98 -4.69
CA ASP A 14 -0.44 -3.75 -4.36
C ASP A 14 -0.79 -5.12 -3.77
N SER A 15 -1.73 -5.16 -2.82
CA SER A 15 -2.22 -6.42 -2.26
C SER A 15 -2.99 -7.26 -3.29
N LEU A 16 -3.70 -6.62 -4.23
CA LEU A 16 -4.36 -7.28 -5.34
C LEU A 16 -3.34 -8.01 -6.24
N ILE A 17 -2.30 -7.29 -6.70
CA ILE A 17 -1.23 -7.85 -7.54
C ILE A 17 -0.54 -9.02 -6.82
N SER A 18 -0.19 -8.83 -5.55
CA SER A 18 0.43 -9.89 -4.75
C SER A 18 -0.44 -11.14 -4.69
N THR A 19 -1.74 -10.97 -4.43
CA THR A 19 -2.67 -12.09 -4.35
C THR A 19 -2.82 -12.80 -5.70
N ILE A 20 -2.94 -12.07 -6.81
CA ILE A 20 -2.95 -12.68 -8.15
C ILE A 20 -1.70 -13.53 -8.37
N ASN A 21 -0.51 -13.00 -8.04
CA ASN A 21 0.75 -13.73 -8.19
C ASN A 21 0.79 -15.01 -7.34
N LEU A 22 0.23 -14.99 -6.13
CA LEU A 22 0.10 -16.18 -5.28
C LEU A 22 -0.86 -17.21 -5.89
N MET A 23 -2.02 -16.77 -6.39
CA MET A 23 -3.01 -17.65 -7.04
C MET A 23 -2.44 -18.30 -8.31
N GLU A 24 -1.73 -17.55 -9.15
CA GLU A 24 -1.06 -18.05 -10.35
C GLU A 24 0.05 -19.06 -10.02
N ASN A 25 0.68 -18.91 -8.86
CA ASN A 25 1.65 -19.89 -8.33
C ASN A 25 0.98 -21.09 -7.64
N LYS A 26 -0.35 -21.18 -7.65
CA LYS A 26 -1.12 -22.24 -6.97
C LYS A 26 -0.85 -22.32 -5.47
N LYS A 27 -0.58 -21.17 -4.83
CA LYS A 27 -0.34 -21.07 -3.40
C LYS A 27 -1.68 -20.95 -2.63
N ASN A 28 -1.95 -21.89 -1.78
CA ASN A 28 -3.05 -21.80 -0.83
C ASN A 28 -2.76 -20.66 0.15
N THR A 29 -3.60 -19.66 0.19
CA THR A 29 -3.26 -18.40 0.89
C THR A 29 -4.31 -18.01 1.93
N LEU A 30 -3.86 -17.62 3.12
CA LEU A 30 -4.67 -16.90 4.08
C LEU A 30 -4.48 -15.39 3.86
N LEU A 31 -5.55 -14.72 3.44
CA LEU A 31 -5.63 -13.28 3.26
C LEU A 31 -6.18 -12.63 4.52
N ILE A 32 -5.39 -11.77 5.16
CA ILE A 32 -5.80 -11.11 6.40
C ILE A 32 -6.06 -9.64 6.13
N SER A 33 -7.24 -9.18 6.53
CA SER A 33 -7.67 -7.79 6.42
C SER A 33 -8.05 -7.22 7.78
N HIS A 34 -7.79 -5.94 7.96
CA HIS A 34 -8.41 -5.15 9.00
C HIS A 34 -9.67 -4.51 8.44
N ALA A 35 -10.81 -4.74 9.08
CA ALA A 35 -12.06 -4.10 8.72
C ALA A 35 -11.92 -2.57 8.83
N GLY A 36 -11.96 -1.91 7.71
CA GLY A 36 -11.80 -0.48 7.57
C GLY A 36 -13.11 0.23 7.25
N GLU A 37 -12.99 1.41 6.65
CA GLU A 37 -14.12 2.15 6.10
C GLU A 37 -14.84 1.36 5.01
N GLY A 38 -16.14 1.62 4.82
CA GLY A 38 -17.02 0.85 3.94
C GLY A 38 -16.51 0.62 2.52
N LEU A 39 -15.82 1.62 1.92
CA LEU A 39 -15.24 1.47 0.58
C LEU A 39 -14.10 0.45 0.54
N THR A 40 -13.22 0.48 1.51
CA THR A 40 -12.11 -0.48 1.62
C THR A 40 -12.64 -1.89 1.82
N LYS A 41 -13.62 -2.05 2.72
CA LYS A 41 -14.26 -3.36 2.96
C LYS A 41 -14.98 -3.88 1.73
N ASN A 42 -15.70 -3.02 1.01
CA ASN A 42 -16.37 -3.38 -0.24
C ASN A 42 -15.36 -3.82 -1.31
N ALA A 43 -14.24 -3.11 -1.43
CA ALA A 43 -13.17 -3.50 -2.35
C ALA A 43 -12.61 -4.89 -2.01
N GLN A 44 -12.27 -5.14 -0.73
CA GLN A 44 -11.79 -6.43 -0.26
C GLN A 44 -12.79 -7.55 -0.60
N LYS A 45 -14.05 -7.38 -0.23
CA LYS A 45 -15.11 -8.37 -0.49
C LYS A 45 -15.30 -8.64 -1.98
N ASN A 46 -15.38 -7.59 -2.80
CA ASN A 46 -15.61 -7.75 -4.24
C ASN A 46 -14.44 -8.45 -4.94
N ILE A 47 -13.20 -8.16 -4.51
CA ILE A 47 -12.01 -8.85 -5.06
C ILE A 47 -12.01 -10.31 -4.65
N VAL A 48 -12.28 -10.64 -3.39
CA VAL A 48 -12.32 -12.05 -2.93
C VAL A 48 -13.41 -12.82 -3.66
N ASN A 49 -14.63 -12.29 -3.76
CA ASN A 49 -15.71 -12.92 -4.52
C ASN A 49 -15.33 -13.15 -6.00
N LYS A 50 -14.51 -12.26 -6.57
CA LYS A 50 -14.02 -12.43 -7.94
C LYS A 50 -12.98 -13.54 -8.02
N PHE A 51 -12.11 -13.67 -7.01
CA PHE A 51 -11.14 -14.77 -6.93
C PHE A 51 -11.79 -16.13 -6.76
N ASP A 52 -12.91 -16.23 -6.02
CA ASP A 52 -13.70 -17.48 -5.92
C ASP A 52 -14.12 -17.99 -7.30
N LEU A 53 -14.39 -17.08 -8.24
CA LEU A 53 -14.79 -17.42 -9.61
C LEU A 53 -13.60 -17.70 -10.53
N LEU A 54 -12.48 -16.95 -10.36
CA LEU A 54 -11.32 -17.03 -11.25
C LEU A 54 -10.35 -18.15 -10.86
N TYR A 55 -10.29 -18.50 -9.58
CA TYR A 55 -9.34 -19.46 -9.01
C TYR A 55 -10.04 -20.51 -8.13
N PRO A 56 -11.05 -21.25 -8.65
CA PRO A 56 -11.84 -22.20 -7.85
C PRO A 56 -11.00 -23.35 -7.27
N ASP A 57 -9.86 -23.68 -7.91
CA ASP A 57 -8.98 -24.78 -7.52
C ASP A 57 -7.84 -24.35 -6.58
N VAL A 58 -7.76 -23.08 -6.22
CA VAL A 58 -6.73 -22.54 -5.30
C VAL A 58 -7.41 -22.09 -4.02
N LEU A 59 -7.06 -22.72 -2.91
CA LEU A 59 -7.62 -22.34 -1.62
C LEU A 59 -7.15 -20.94 -1.23
N HIS A 60 -8.10 -20.05 -1.06
CA HIS A 60 -7.87 -18.73 -0.49
C HIS A 60 -8.96 -18.42 0.53
N THR A 61 -8.53 -18.12 1.74
CA THR A 61 -9.44 -17.76 2.82
C THR A 61 -9.22 -16.32 3.19
N TRP A 62 -10.29 -15.56 3.25
CA TRP A 62 -10.26 -14.17 3.69
C TRP A 62 -10.70 -14.05 5.13
N LEU A 63 -9.80 -13.60 5.99
CA LEU A 63 -10.05 -13.30 7.39
C LEU A 63 -10.15 -11.77 7.56
N ASP A 64 -11.38 -11.30 7.75
CA ASP A 64 -11.71 -9.89 7.97
C ASP A 64 -11.88 -9.64 9.47
N LEU A 65 -10.90 -8.99 10.09
CA LEU A 65 -10.85 -8.79 11.54
C LEU A 65 -11.33 -7.38 11.89
N TRP A 66 -12.24 -7.31 12.83
CA TRP A 66 -12.76 -6.07 13.39
C TRP A 66 -12.40 -5.96 14.87
N MET A 67 -11.74 -4.87 15.25
CA MET A 67 -11.55 -4.51 16.65
C MET A 67 -11.94 -3.06 16.88
N VAL A 68 -12.75 -2.84 17.89
CA VAL A 68 -13.14 -1.52 18.37
C VAL A 68 -12.84 -1.47 19.86
N PHE A 69 -12.12 -0.44 20.29
CA PHE A 69 -11.96 -0.17 21.71
C PHE A 69 -13.27 0.46 22.22
N PRO A 70 -13.89 -0.12 23.27
CA PRO A 70 -15.06 0.47 23.90
C PRO A 70 -14.74 1.88 24.41
N ARG A 71 -15.61 2.84 24.12
CA ARG A 71 -15.42 4.26 24.50
C ARG A 71 -15.27 4.45 26.01
N ASP A 72 -15.86 3.56 26.79
CA ASP A 72 -15.87 3.60 28.27
C ASP A 72 -14.49 3.33 28.91
N TYR A 73 -13.56 2.78 28.15
CA TYR A 73 -12.18 2.56 28.59
C TYR A 73 -11.24 3.74 28.31
N ILE A 74 -11.72 4.78 27.62
CA ILE A 74 -10.91 5.96 27.33
C ILE A 74 -11.12 6.96 28.46
N PRO A 75 -10.09 7.27 29.29
CA PRO A 75 -10.19 8.29 30.32
C PRO A 75 -10.69 9.61 29.71
N ALA A 76 -11.42 10.41 30.47
CA ALA A 76 -12.04 11.66 30.07
C ALA A 76 -11.03 12.72 29.62
N GLY A 77 -10.38 12.52 28.49
CA GLY A 77 -9.33 13.36 27.92
C GLY A 77 -9.42 13.58 26.40
N GLY A 78 -10.47 13.05 25.77
CA GLY A 78 -10.70 13.19 24.34
C GLY A 78 -10.15 12.02 23.53
N ASN A 79 -10.86 11.65 22.48
CA ASN A 79 -10.42 10.66 21.50
C ASN A 79 -9.24 11.22 20.71
N ASP A 80 -8.09 10.57 20.82
CA ASP A 80 -7.00 10.80 19.85
C ASP A 80 -7.46 10.23 18.49
N ASN A 81 -8.00 11.10 17.65
CA ASN A 81 -8.59 10.72 16.36
C ASN A 81 -7.51 10.50 15.30
N ASN A 82 -6.47 9.71 15.63
CA ASN A 82 -5.43 9.31 14.71
C ASN A 82 -5.47 7.81 14.38
N THR A 83 -4.85 7.45 13.26
CA THR A 83 -4.80 6.07 12.75
C THR A 83 -3.39 5.48 12.79
N ARG A 84 -2.47 6.04 13.60
CA ARG A 84 -1.04 5.66 13.61
C ARG A 84 -0.80 4.22 14.00
N SER A 85 -1.49 3.73 15.03
CA SER A 85 -1.37 2.35 15.51
C SER A 85 -2.09 1.31 14.62
N ARG A 86 -2.83 1.76 13.61
CA ARG A 86 -3.59 0.86 12.73
C ARG A 86 -2.73 -0.16 12.00
N SER A 87 -1.54 0.24 11.53
CA SER A 87 -0.63 -0.70 10.88
C SER A 87 -0.05 -1.73 11.84
N PHE A 88 0.24 -1.31 13.09
CA PHE A 88 0.67 -2.22 14.15
C PHE A 88 -0.40 -3.28 14.42
N LEU A 89 -1.64 -2.85 14.58
CA LEU A 89 -2.78 -3.74 14.80
C LEU A 89 -2.97 -4.72 13.62
N PHE A 90 -2.83 -4.26 12.40
CA PHE A 90 -3.01 -5.05 11.20
C PHE A 90 -1.95 -6.16 11.07
N ILE A 91 -0.68 -5.82 11.29
CA ILE A 91 0.41 -6.81 11.33
C ILE A 91 0.22 -7.75 12.52
N GLY A 92 -0.10 -7.20 13.70
CA GLY A 92 -0.32 -7.99 14.92
C GLY A 92 -1.41 -9.05 14.77
N TYR A 93 -2.51 -8.74 14.07
CA TYR A 93 -3.56 -9.73 13.77
C TYR A 93 -3.05 -10.90 12.93
N ALA A 94 -2.27 -10.58 11.89
CA ALA A 94 -1.73 -11.60 11.02
C ALA A 94 -0.74 -12.50 11.77
N LEU A 95 0.16 -11.91 12.54
CA LEU A 95 1.12 -12.66 13.36
C LEU A 95 0.41 -13.51 14.41
N PHE A 96 -0.64 -12.99 15.05
CA PHE A 96 -1.45 -13.77 15.99
C PHE A 96 -2.10 -14.98 15.31
N ALA A 97 -2.68 -14.80 14.12
CA ALA A 97 -3.22 -15.92 13.35
C ALA A 97 -2.15 -16.96 12.99
N MET A 98 -0.92 -16.51 12.67
CA MET A 98 0.20 -17.37 12.32
C MET A 98 0.74 -18.18 13.49
N THR A 99 0.58 -17.72 14.74
CA THR A 99 1.01 -18.51 15.93
C THR A 99 0.26 -19.84 16.09
N GLY A 100 -0.89 -19.97 15.45
CA GLY A 100 -1.67 -21.22 15.38
C GLY A 100 -1.38 -22.08 14.16
N MET A 101 -0.35 -21.75 13.37
CA MET A 101 -0.02 -22.44 12.13
C MET A 101 1.37 -23.08 12.20
N ASP A 102 1.49 -24.31 11.73
CA ASP A 102 2.78 -24.98 11.58
C ASP A 102 3.38 -24.64 10.20
N ASN A 103 4.71 -24.47 10.13
CA ASN A 103 5.51 -24.33 8.91
C ASN A 103 5.24 -23.10 8.03
N ILE A 104 4.56 -22.07 8.54
CA ILE A 104 4.46 -20.76 7.87
C ILE A 104 5.09 -19.72 8.80
N ASN A 105 6.28 -19.27 8.42
CA ASN A 105 7.09 -18.41 9.28
C ASN A 105 7.24 -16.98 8.73
N GLU A 106 6.73 -16.68 7.53
CA GLU A 106 6.86 -15.40 6.90
C GLU A 106 5.47 -14.78 6.62
N LEU A 107 5.24 -13.56 7.14
CA LEU A 107 4.08 -12.74 6.80
C LEU A 107 4.43 -11.82 5.64
N LEU A 108 3.66 -11.92 4.55
CA LEU A 108 3.79 -11.01 3.42
C LEU A 108 3.00 -9.72 3.65
N VAL A 109 3.70 -8.58 3.55
CA VAL A 109 3.10 -7.24 3.62
C VAL A 109 3.36 -6.52 2.30
N PRO A 110 2.55 -6.78 1.25
CA PRO A 110 2.82 -6.31 -0.10
C PRO A 110 2.57 -4.80 -0.23
N GLU A 111 3.62 -4.04 -0.49
CA GLU A 111 3.56 -2.63 -0.82
C GLU A 111 4.71 -2.23 -1.73
N ASN A 112 4.46 -1.40 -2.74
CA ASN A 112 5.50 -0.92 -3.64
C ASN A 112 6.54 -0.07 -2.89
N GLY A 113 7.79 -0.12 -3.35
CA GLY A 113 8.92 0.52 -2.66
C GLY A 113 8.81 2.04 -2.54
N LEU A 114 8.19 2.74 -3.50
CA LEU A 114 8.00 4.19 -3.40
C LEU A 114 7.13 4.57 -2.20
N ILE A 115 6.02 3.86 -1.99
CA ILE A 115 5.13 4.08 -0.84
C ILE A 115 5.77 3.56 0.45
N ALA A 116 6.44 2.41 0.39
CA ALA A 116 7.14 1.83 1.55
C ALA A 116 8.21 2.79 2.10
N LEU A 117 9.02 3.40 1.24
CA LEU A 117 10.01 4.41 1.62
C LEU A 117 9.37 5.67 2.18
N ASN A 118 8.18 6.04 1.67
CA ASN A 118 7.43 7.21 2.11
C ASN A 118 8.27 8.51 2.15
N VAL A 119 9.12 8.70 1.14
CA VAL A 119 9.98 9.89 1.04
C VAL A 119 9.10 11.14 0.89
N PRO A 120 9.31 12.20 1.71
CA PRO A 120 8.61 13.46 1.52
C PRO A 120 8.89 14.05 0.14
N LEU A 121 7.85 14.25 -0.65
CA LEU A 121 7.96 14.81 -2.00
C LEU A 121 8.32 16.30 -2.01
N ASP A 122 7.96 17.00 -0.93
CA ASP A 122 8.29 18.39 -0.67
C ASP A 122 8.52 18.65 0.82
N GLU A 123 8.98 19.86 1.16
CA GLU A 123 9.33 20.24 2.53
C GLU A 123 8.12 20.29 3.48
N THR A 124 6.92 20.54 2.97
CA THR A 124 5.70 20.59 3.79
C THR A 124 5.31 19.24 4.37
N ARG A 125 5.85 18.16 3.79
CA ARG A 125 5.62 16.77 4.23
C ARG A 125 6.74 16.23 5.12
N VAL A 126 7.82 16.98 5.31
CA VAL A 126 8.88 16.61 6.24
C VAL A 126 8.30 16.65 7.66
N GLY A 127 8.44 15.57 8.39
CA GLY A 127 7.86 15.43 9.73
C GLY A 127 6.35 15.17 9.75
N SER A 128 5.69 15.03 8.59
CA SER A 128 4.29 14.60 8.56
C SER A 128 4.16 13.22 9.21
N PHE A 129 3.10 13.06 10.01
CA PHE A 129 2.80 11.79 10.69
C PHE A 129 2.16 10.76 9.73
N SER A 130 2.59 10.72 8.47
CA SER A 130 2.11 9.72 7.53
C SER A 130 2.48 8.32 7.99
N THR A 131 1.61 7.37 7.73
CA THR A 131 1.78 5.98 8.13
C THR A 131 2.99 5.39 7.38
N ARG A 132 3.93 4.81 8.12
CA ARG A 132 5.13 4.14 7.57
C ARG A 132 4.99 2.63 7.72
N THR A 133 3.86 2.11 7.26
CA THR A 133 3.41 0.72 7.48
C THR A 133 4.43 -0.33 7.05
N THR A 134 5.20 -0.05 6.00
CA THR A 134 6.12 -1.00 5.37
C THR A 134 7.51 -0.39 5.17
N HIS A 135 7.80 0.72 5.86
CA HIS A 135 9.13 1.30 5.87
C HIS A 135 10.16 0.27 6.37
N PRO A 136 11.32 0.11 5.72
CA PRO A 136 12.30 -0.93 6.09
C PRO A 136 12.64 -0.96 7.57
N PHE A 137 12.84 0.20 8.19
CA PHE A 137 13.11 0.30 9.63
C PHE A 137 11.94 -0.19 10.50
N TYR A 138 10.69 0.09 10.08
CA TYR A 138 9.53 -0.39 10.82
C TYR A 138 9.39 -1.92 10.76
N LEU A 139 9.68 -2.50 9.59
CA LEU A 139 9.67 -3.96 9.46
C LEU A 139 10.84 -4.62 10.20
N SER A 140 12.02 -3.98 10.26
CA SER A 140 13.11 -4.50 11.08
C SER A 140 12.76 -4.53 12.57
N LEU A 141 12.12 -3.48 13.09
CA LEU A 141 11.66 -3.45 14.48
C LEU A 141 10.61 -4.53 14.78
N TRP A 142 9.74 -4.85 13.81
CA TRP A 142 8.83 -6.00 13.94
C TRP A 142 9.60 -7.30 14.06
N ASN A 143 10.60 -7.53 13.21
CA ASN A 143 11.40 -8.74 13.24
C ASN A 143 12.23 -8.85 14.53
N GLU A 144 12.78 -7.74 15.02
CA GLU A 144 13.45 -7.69 16.32
C GLU A 144 12.49 -8.03 17.48
N LEU A 145 11.27 -7.49 17.46
CA LEU A 145 10.23 -7.82 18.46
C LEU A 145 9.88 -9.31 18.44
N LEU A 146 9.72 -9.91 17.26
CA LEU A 146 9.39 -11.33 17.12
C LEU A 146 10.49 -12.22 17.68
N VAL A 147 11.75 -11.89 17.38
CA VAL A 147 12.92 -12.57 17.97
C VAL A 147 12.93 -12.41 19.49
N GLY A 148 12.69 -11.20 19.99
CA GLY A 148 12.64 -10.92 21.44
C GLY A 148 11.53 -11.66 22.18
N LEU A 149 10.42 -11.99 21.47
CA LEU A 149 9.32 -12.80 21.99
C LEU A 149 9.57 -14.31 21.86
N GLY A 150 10.68 -14.73 21.25
CA GLY A 150 10.98 -16.13 20.98
C GLY A 150 10.08 -16.76 19.89
N LEU A 151 9.48 -15.95 19.05
CA LEU A 151 8.64 -16.40 17.95
C LEU A 151 9.46 -16.60 16.67
N ASN A 152 9.39 -17.79 16.09
CA ASN A 152 10.02 -18.09 14.80
C ASN A 152 9.15 -17.58 13.64
N LEU A 153 8.87 -16.27 13.63
CA LEU A 153 8.07 -15.57 12.63
C LEU A 153 8.86 -14.38 12.08
N SER A 154 8.56 -13.98 10.87
CA SER A 154 9.12 -12.78 10.24
C SER A 154 8.08 -12.00 9.44
N VAL A 155 8.33 -10.72 9.20
CA VAL A 155 7.50 -9.83 8.39
C VAL A 155 8.32 -9.33 7.23
N LYS A 156 7.79 -9.45 6.01
CA LYS A 156 8.51 -9.09 4.79
C LYS A 156 7.63 -8.35 3.79
N ASN A 157 8.18 -7.31 3.18
CA ASN A 157 7.62 -6.70 1.98
C ASN A 157 8.28 -7.32 0.74
N PRO A 158 7.57 -8.12 -0.08
CA PRO A 158 8.15 -8.76 -1.26
C PRO A 158 8.42 -7.79 -2.41
N TYR A 159 7.95 -6.54 -2.33
CA TYR A 159 8.03 -5.52 -3.38
C TYR A 159 8.79 -4.26 -2.95
N TRP A 160 9.64 -4.36 -1.95
CA TRP A 160 10.39 -3.23 -1.41
C TRP A 160 11.22 -2.46 -2.45
N ASN A 161 11.70 -3.16 -3.49
CA ASN A 161 12.51 -2.63 -4.59
C ASN A 161 11.74 -2.50 -5.92
N LYS A 162 10.40 -2.58 -5.89
CA LYS A 162 9.56 -2.44 -7.08
C LYS A 162 8.70 -1.18 -6.98
N THR A 163 8.57 -0.49 -8.10
CA THR A 163 7.52 0.54 -8.24
C THR A 163 6.17 -0.11 -8.49
N LYS A 164 5.09 0.60 -8.22
CA LYS A 164 3.74 0.09 -8.52
C LYS A 164 3.53 -0.24 -10.00
N GLY A 165 4.17 0.54 -10.89
CA GLY A 165 4.12 0.27 -12.34
C GLY A 165 4.86 -1.00 -12.74
N GLU A 166 6.00 -1.28 -12.08
CA GLU A 166 6.74 -2.54 -12.27
C GLU A 166 5.94 -3.73 -11.74
N MET A 167 5.37 -3.61 -10.53
CA MET A 167 4.49 -4.65 -9.98
C MET A 167 3.34 -4.99 -10.94
N ALA A 168 2.67 -3.98 -11.51
CA ALA A 168 1.58 -4.18 -12.46
C ALA A 168 2.06 -4.79 -13.78
N GLY A 169 3.19 -4.30 -14.31
CA GLY A 169 3.79 -4.81 -15.56
C GLY A 169 4.33 -6.23 -15.45
N GLU A 170 4.76 -6.64 -14.26
CA GLU A 170 5.30 -7.97 -13.95
C GLU A 170 4.25 -8.92 -13.33
N CYS A 171 2.99 -8.46 -13.18
CA CYS A 171 1.92 -9.32 -12.68
C CYS A 171 1.78 -10.57 -13.55
N LYS A 172 1.71 -11.73 -12.93
CA LYS A 172 1.68 -13.04 -13.61
C LYS A 172 0.46 -13.24 -14.49
N ASN A 173 -0.65 -12.57 -14.14
CA ASN A 173 -1.85 -12.57 -14.95
C ASN A 173 -2.35 -11.13 -15.12
N LYS A 174 -1.92 -10.50 -16.21
CA LYS A 174 -2.26 -9.10 -16.52
C LYS A 174 -3.73 -8.92 -16.88
N ASP A 175 -4.34 -9.92 -17.49
CA ASP A 175 -5.75 -9.84 -17.89
C ASP A 175 -6.64 -9.85 -16.65
N VAL A 176 -6.38 -10.74 -15.70
CA VAL A 176 -7.04 -10.76 -14.40
C VAL A 176 -6.79 -9.47 -13.63
N LEU A 177 -5.56 -8.95 -13.64
CA LEU A 177 -5.26 -7.67 -13.01
C LEU A 177 -6.08 -6.53 -13.62
N TYR A 178 -6.10 -6.42 -14.95
CA TYR A 178 -6.84 -5.36 -15.65
C TYR A 178 -8.35 -5.44 -15.37
N GLU A 179 -8.91 -6.64 -15.34
CA GLU A 179 -10.32 -6.87 -15.01
C GLU A 179 -10.65 -6.50 -13.55
N THR A 180 -9.79 -6.90 -12.61
CA THR A 180 -10.08 -6.79 -11.17
C THR A 180 -9.61 -5.48 -10.54
N MET A 181 -8.68 -4.75 -11.17
CA MET A 181 -8.12 -3.55 -10.58
C MET A 181 -9.15 -2.44 -10.33
N LYS A 182 -10.22 -2.39 -11.11
CA LYS A 182 -11.36 -1.47 -10.91
C LYS A 182 -12.13 -1.72 -9.60
N LEU A 183 -12.01 -2.91 -9.04
CA LEU A 183 -12.58 -3.27 -7.74
C LEU A 183 -11.70 -2.82 -6.58
N SER A 184 -10.39 -2.59 -6.81
CA SER A 184 -9.45 -2.22 -5.77
C SER A 184 -9.58 -0.75 -5.38
N PHE A 185 -9.34 -0.44 -4.11
CA PHE A 185 -9.50 0.90 -3.58
C PHE A 185 -8.27 1.37 -2.79
N SER A 186 -7.69 2.53 -3.16
CA SER A 186 -6.50 3.10 -2.52
C SER A 186 -6.49 4.63 -2.45
N CYS A 187 -7.66 5.28 -2.54
CA CYS A 187 -7.77 6.73 -2.47
C CYS A 187 -7.71 7.24 -1.03
N SER A 188 -6.90 8.27 -0.76
CA SER A 188 -6.84 8.92 0.56
C SER A 188 -7.92 10.00 0.78
N SER A 189 -8.69 10.35 -0.25
CA SER A 189 -9.67 11.46 -0.18
C SER A 189 -10.95 11.16 -0.96
N PRO A 190 -11.61 9.99 -0.75
CA PRO A 190 -12.78 9.60 -1.55
C PRO A 190 -14.00 10.50 -1.34
N GLY A 191 -14.13 11.10 -0.15
CA GLY A 191 -15.24 12.00 0.18
C GLY A 191 -15.29 13.28 -0.64
N LYS A 192 -14.22 13.62 -1.36
CA LYS A 192 -14.17 14.80 -2.25
C LYS A 192 -15.12 14.68 -3.46
N ALA A 193 -15.51 13.46 -3.84
CA ALA A 193 -16.53 13.22 -4.88
C ALA A 193 -17.87 13.92 -4.59
N ARG A 194 -18.19 14.12 -3.32
CA ARG A 194 -19.41 14.83 -2.88
C ARG A 194 -19.55 16.24 -3.44
N TRP A 195 -18.42 16.94 -3.61
CA TRP A 195 -18.43 18.30 -4.16
C TRP A 195 -18.90 18.37 -5.62
N LYS A 196 -18.88 17.23 -6.33
CA LYS A 196 -19.40 17.05 -7.68
C LYS A 196 -20.70 16.24 -7.72
N GLN A 197 -21.36 16.03 -6.58
CA GLN A 197 -22.57 15.22 -6.44
C GLN A 197 -22.40 13.77 -6.93
N LEU A 198 -21.16 13.24 -6.84
CA LEU A 198 -20.83 11.88 -7.20
C LEU A 198 -20.74 10.99 -5.96
N SER A 199 -20.99 9.69 -6.15
CA SER A 199 -20.70 8.69 -5.14
C SER A 199 -19.19 8.67 -4.80
N GLN A 200 -18.85 8.20 -3.60
CA GLN A 200 -17.45 8.11 -3.18
C GLN A 200 -16.66 7.21 -4.13
N GLN A 201 -15.58 7.75 -4.68
CA GLN A 201 -14.71 7.09 -5.66
C GLN A 201 -13.28 7.63 -5.57
N HIS A 202 -12.38 7.16 -6.41
CA HIS A 202 -11.02 7.70 -6.49
C HIS A 202 -11.06 9.20 -6.83
N CYS A 203 -10.36 10.04 -6.03
CA CYS A 203 -10.36 11.48 -6.29
C CYS A 203 -9.57 11.87 -7.55
N GLY A 204 -8.55 11.11 -7.92
CA GLY A 204 -7.74 11.31 -9.13
C GLY A 204 -6.47 12.14 -8.92
N TYR A 205 -6.29 12.80 -7.76
CA TYR A 205 -5.20 13.75 -7.52
C TYR A 205 -4.41 13.55 -6.21
N CYS A 206 -4.86 12.69 -5.29
CA CYS A 206 -4.05 12.37 -4.13
C CYS A 206 -2.85 11.49 -4.51
N VAL A 207 -1.80 11.46 -3.68
CA VAL A 207 -0.58 10.67 -3.95
C VAL A 207 -0.89 9.23 -4.38
N PRO A 208 -1.74 8.46 -3.67
CA PRO A 208 -2.10 7.12 -4.14
C PRO A 208 -2.79 7.09 -5.51
N CYS A 209 -3.62 8.07 -5.84
CA CYS A 209 -4.27 8.13 -7.15
C CYS A 209 -3.29 8.49 -8.27
N LEU A 210 -2.35 9.41 -8.04
CA LEU A 210 -1.32 9.78 -9.02
C LEU A 210 -0.40 8.60 -9.32
N ILE A 211 0.06 7.89 -8.29
CA ILE A 211 0.87 6.67 -8.44
C ILE A 211 0.07 5.59 -9.18
N ARG A 212 -1.22 5.42 -8.87
CA ARG A 212 -2.09 4.47 -9.59
C ARG A 212 -2.19 4.81 -11.08
N ARG A 213 -2.46 6.05 -11.43
CA ARG A 213 -2.51 6.52 -12.83
C ARG A 213 -1.22 6.19 -13.58
N ALA A 214 -0.07 6.59 -13.00
CA ALA A 214 1.24 6.34 -13.59
C ALA A 214 1.49 4.83 -13.75
N ALA A 215 1.13 4.02 -12.75
CA ALA A 215 1.31 2.58 -12.78
C ALA A 215 0.46 1.90 -13.86
N MET A 216 -0.81 2.28 -13.98
CA MET A 216 -1.72 1.72 -14.98
C MET A 216 -1.31 2.13 -16.39
N HIS A 217 -0.97 3.39 -16.58
CA HIS A 217 -0.47 3.87 -17.86
C HIS A 217 0.82 3.15 -18.28
N LYS A 218 1.77 2.94 -17.34
CA LYS A 218 3.01 2.21 -17.61
C LYS A 218 2.76 0.74 -17.95
N ALA A 219 1.83 0.08 -17.26
CA ALA A 219 1.62 -1.36 -17.41
C ALA A 219 0.73 -1.73 -18.60
N PHE A 220 -0.27 -0.89 -18.91
CA PHE A 220 -1.33 -1.19 -19.88
C PHE A 220 -1.51 -0.12 -20.96
N GLY A 221 -0.84 1.04 -20.86
CA GLY A 221 -1.06 2.18 -21.75
C GLY A 221 -2.38 2.91 -21.50
N ASP A 222 -3.23 2.39 -20.65
CA ASP A 222 -4.56 2.90 -20.31
C ASP A 222 -4.83 2.75 -18.82
N ASP A 223 -5.74 3.59 -18.28
CA ASP A 223 -6.19 3.54 -16.90
C ASP A 223 -7.72 3.53 -16.85
N GLY A 224 -8.29 2.34 -16.78
CA GLY A 224 -9.73 2.12 -16.66
C GLY A 224 -10.32 2.50 -15.29
N THR A 225 -9.57 3.16 -14.41
CA THR A 225 -10.07 3.60 -13.09
C THR A 225 -10.98 4.83 -13.25
N VAL A 226 -12.13 4.83 -12.57
CA VAL A 226 -13.03 5.99 -12.53
C VAL A 226 -12.52 6.98 -11.47
N TYR A 227 -12.30 8.22 -11.92
CA TYR A 227 -11.83 9.32 -11.08
C TYR A 227 -12.82 10.48 -11.02
N THR A 228 -12.89 11.14 -9.86
CA THR A 228 -13.64 12.39 -9.68
C THR A 228 -13.05 13.52 -10.52
N GLU A 229 -11.71 13.64 -10.52
CA GLU A 229 -10.96 14.53 -11.42
C GLU A 229 -10.31 13.69 -12.52
N THR A 230 -10.75 13.89 -13.75
CA THR A 230 -10.29 13.09 -14.89
C THR A 230 -9.02 13.65 -15.53
N SER A 231 -8.91 14.98 -15.64
CA SER A 231 -7.80 15.66 -16.33
C SER A 231 -6.71 16.13 -15.37
N ILE A 232 -5.49 15.63 -15.55
CA ILE A 232 -4.30 16.12 -14.83
C ILE A 232 -3.96 17.56 -15.24
N TYR A 233 -4.17 17.92 -16.53
CA TYR A 233 -3.88 19.26 -17.04
C TYR A 233 -4.76 20.33 -16.39
N GLU A 234 -6.03 20.05 -16.18
CA GLU A 234 -6.91 20.98 -15.47
C GLU A 234 -6.51 21.19 -14.01
N MET A 235 -5.90 20.16 -13.38
CA MET A 235 -5.41 20.27 -12.01
C MET A 235 -4.19 21.20 -11.90
N GLN A 236 -3.33 21.26 -12.93
CA GLN A 236 -2.17 22.17 -12.93
C GLN A 236 -2.59 23.63 -12.91
N ASN A 237 -3.70 23.95 -13.56
CA ASN A 237 -4.21 25.32 -13.73
C ASN A 237 -5.16 25.75 -12.61
N LYS A 238 -5.67 24.84 -11.80
CA LYS A 238 -6.52 25.15 -10.65
C LYS A 238 -5.64 25.56 -9.46
N ASN A 239 -5.78 26.81 -9.06
CA ASN A 239 -5.00 27.46 -8.00
C ASN A 239 -4.93 26.66 -6.70
N ALA A 240 -3.74 26.63 -6.22
CA ALA A 240 -3.11 26.51 -4.90
C ALA A 240 -3.79 25.63 -3.82
N GLU A 241 -5.07 25.64 -3.63
CA GLU A 241 -5.68 25.03 -2.46
C GLU A 241 -6.25 23.64 -2.75
N GLY A 242 -5.46 22.61 -2.47
CA GLY A 242 -5.93 21.22 -2.36
C GLY A 242 -5.59 20.32 -3.55
N MET A 243 -6.12 20.52 -4.76
CA MET A 243 -5.98 19.53 -5.85
C MET A 243 -4.62 19.53 -6.54
N GLY A 244 -4.05 20.70 -6.83
CA GLY A 244 -2.76 20.82 -7.52
C GLY A 244 -1.53 20.58 -6.63
N ILE A 245 -1.65 20.64 -5.31
CA ILE A 245 -0.52 20.53 -4.38
C ILE A 245 0.22 19.21 -4.55
N GLN A 246 -0.49 18.10 -4.56
CA GLN A 246 0.15 16.77 -4.66
C GLN A 246 0.85 16.55 -6.00
N LEU A 247 0.25 17.06 -7.08
CA LEU A 247 0.87 17.01 -8.41
C LEU A 247 2.14 17.85 -8.46
N ARG A 248 2.11 19.08 -7.93
CA ARG A 248 3.29 19.94 -7.84
C ARG A 248 4.38 19.35 -6.95
N SER A 249 4.01 18.66 -5.86
CA SER A 249 4.97 17.95 -5.01
C SER A 249 5.73 16.88 -5.80
N PHE A 250 5.05 16.11 -6.65
CA PHE A 250 5.70 15.16 -7.57
C PHE A 250 6.59 15.87 -8.58
N GLN A 251 6.08 16.92 -9.24
CA GLN A 251 6.87 17.69 -10.21
C GLN A 251 8.15 18.25 -9.58
N TYR A 252 8.04 18.82 -8.37
CA TYR A 252 9.18 19.32 -7.62
C TYR A 252 10.19 18.21 -7.28
N ALA A 253 9.73 17.07 -6.80
CA ALA A 253 10.61 15.93 -6.51
C ALA A 253 11.32 15.42 -7.77
N ILE A 254 10.60 15.27 -8.87
CA ILE A 254 11.13 14.89 -10.18
C ILE A 254 12.21 15.87 -10.64
N ASP A 255 11.96 17.18 -10.57
CA ASP A 255 12.89 18.20 -11.00
C ASP A 255 14.18 18.21 -10.17
N LYS A 256 14.06 17.99 -8.84
CA LYS A 256 15.23 17.85 -7.96
C LYS A 256 16.09 16.63 -8.33
N ILE A 257 15.47 15.52 -8.65
CA ILE A 257 16.19 14.30 -9.06
C ILE A 257 16.78 14.43 -10.47
N LYS A 258 16.09 15.10 -11.39
CA LYS A 258 16.66 15.41 -12.73
C LYS A 258 17.90 16.28 -12.67
N GLN A 259 17.95 17.22 -11.73
CA GLN A 259 19.12 18.10 -11.51
C GLN A 259 20.33 17.30 -10.97
N ASP A 260 20.09 16.37 -10.06
CA ASP A 260 21.13 15.55 -9.45
C ASP A 260 20.54 14.24 -8.90
N ARG A 261 20.80 13.13 -9.59
CA ARG A 261 20.32 11.80 -9.19
C ARG A 261 20.90 11.31 -7.87
N ASN A 262 22.10 11.76 -7.49
CA ASN A 262 22.74 11.33 -6.25
C ASN A 262 21.98 11.84 -5.01
N ARG A 263 21.17 12.86 -5.15
CA ARG A 263 20.28 13.34 -4.08
C ARG A 263 19.30 12.27 -3.60
N ALA A 264 18.99 11.28 -4.41
CA ALA A 264 18.11 10.18 -4.01
C ALA A 264 18.64 9.45 -2.77
N LEU A 265 19.95 9.19 -2.70
CA LEU A 265 20.58 8.57 -1.53
C LEU A 265 20.37 9.39 -0.24
N PHE A 266 20.38 10.72 -0.34
CA PHE A 266 20.06 11.57 0.80
C PHE A 266 18.57 11.57 1.13
N TYR A 267 17.70 11.61 0.11
CA TYR A 267 16.25 11.73 0.32
C TYR A 267 15.62 10.49 0.93
N ILE A 268 16.11 9.29 0.62
CA ILE A 268 15.57 8.06 1.19
C ILE A 268 15.76 7.95 2.71
N HIS A 269 16.70 8.70 3.29
CA HIS A 269 16.92 8.76 4.74
C HIS A 269 15.98 9.74 5.48
N LYS A 270 15.30 10.66 4.77
CA LYS A 270 14.41 11.63 5.41
C LYS A 270 13.24 11.03 6.19
N PRO A 271 12.63 9.91 5.78
CA PRO A 271 11.54 9.29 6.52
C PRO A 271 11.98 8.62 7.82
N GLY A 272 13.20 8.12 7.89
CA GLY A 272 13.72 7.38 9.03
C GLY A 272 15.03 6.68 8.72
N PRO A 273 15.62 6.02 9.72
CA PRO A 273 16.86 5.27 9.53
C PRO A 273 16.64 4.10 8.57
N LEU A 274 17.70 3.75 7.87
CA LEU A 274 17.77 2.61 6.96
C LEU A 274 18.96 1.72 7.34
N PRO A 275 18.96 0.43 6.98
CA PRO A 275 20.10 -0.46 7.17
C PRO A 275 21.36 0.13 6.51
N GLN A 276 22.53 -0.08 7.14
CA GLN A 276 23.83 0.37 6.61
C GLN A 276 24.41 -0.70 5.65
N ASP A 277 23.76 -0.86 4.51
CA ASP A 277 24.16 -1.74 3.44
C ASP A 277 24.14 -0.93 2.13
N ASP A 278 25.31 -0.72 1.54
CA ASP A 278 25.46 0.17 0.39
C ASP A 278 24.70 -0.32 -0.85
N GLU A 279 24.62 -1.62 -1.09
CA GLU A 279 23.90 -2.18 -2.23
C GLU A 279 22.39 -2.01 -2.04
N TYR A 280 21.89 -2.34 -0.85
CA TYR A 280 20.51 -2.14 -0.47
C TYR A 280 20.07 -0.67 -0.56
N LEU A 281 20.91 0.26 -0.06
CA LEU A 281 20.64 1.70 -0.13
C LEU A 281 20.59 2.22 -1.57
N ARG A 282 21.49 1.75 -2.44
CA ARG A 282 21.47 2.10 -3.87
C ARG A 282 20.20 1.59 -4.55
N GLU A 283 19.76 0.39 -4.25
CA GLU A 283 18.54 -0.18 -4.81
C GLU A 283 17.29 0.56 -4.32
N LEU A 284 17.24 0.97 -3.04
CA LEU A 284 16.17 1.83 -2.52
C LEU A 284 16.16 3.20 -3.21
N ALA A 285 17.33 3.83 -3.39
CA ALA A 285 17.43 5.11 -4.09
C ALA A 285 16.99 5.00 -5.55
N ASP A 286 17.37 3.93 -6.23
CA ASP A 286 16.93 3.63 -7.60
C ASP A 286 15.42 3.39 -7.67
N THR A 287 14.86 2.67 -6.71
CA THR A 287 13.41 2.45 -6.60
C THR A 287 12.67 3.77 -6.40
N TYR A 288 13.19 4.67 -5.56
CA TYR A 288 12.65 6.02 -5.39
C TYR A 288 12.66 6.79 -6.71
N ILE A 289 13.79 6.79 -7.42
CA ILE A 289 13.94 7.50 -8.72
C ILE A 289 12.96 6.95 -9.77
N ARG A 290 12.85 5.64 -9.88
CA ARG A 290 11.93 4.99 -10.84
C ARG A 290 10.46 5.19 -10.48
N GLY A 291 10.18 5.40 -9.20
CA GLY A 291 8.82 5.62 -8.70
C GLY A 291 8.29 7.04 -8.88
N LEU A 292 9.19 8.03 -9.09
CA LEU A 292 8.85 9.41 -9.42
C LEU A 292 8.53 9.56 -10.91
#